data_d60d0f31adecc3623d7c494703706d85
#
_entry.id   d60d0f31adecc3623d7c494703706d85
#
_cell.length_a   1.000
_cell.length_b   1.000
_cell.length_c   1.000
_cell.angle_alpha   90.00
_cell.angle_beta   90.00
_cell.angle_gamma   90.00
#
_symmetry.space_group_name_H-M   'P 1'
#
loop_
_entity.id
_entity.type
_entity.pdbx_description
1 polymer ?
#
loop_
_entity_poly.entity_id
_entity_poly.type
_entity_poly.pdbx_seq_one_letter_code
_entity_poly.pdbx_strand_id
1 'polypeptide(L)' 'MRIVCLFNLKPGADAAAYEAWARETDIPGVNALKSVHKFTTHRATGLFGSDAKPPYDFIEVIDIHGMDDFVADV' A
#
# COMPACT_ATOMS: atom_id res chain seq x y z
N MET A 1 5.65 -14.97 1.35
CA MET A 1 6.11 -14.10 0.24
C MET A 1 5.69 -12.66 0.52
N ARG A 2 6.55 -11.73 0.23
CA ARG A 2 6.27 -10.30 0.43
C ARG A 2 6.24 -9.58 -0.91
N ILE A 3 5.20 -8.80 -1.13
CA ILE A 3 5.06 -7.95 -2.31
C ILE A 3 5.18 -6.50 -1.84
N VAL A 4 5.97 -5.70 -2.56
CA VAL A 4 6.11 -4.27 -2.30
C VAL A 4 5.62 -3.51 -3.52
N CYS A 5 4.65 -2.62 -3.33
CA CYS A 5 4.11 -1.78 -4.40
C CYS A 5 4.47 -0.32 -4.13
N LEU A 6 5.01 0.34 -5.13
CA LEU A 6 5.38 1.75 -5.08
C LEU A 6 4.48 2.49 -6.09
N PHE A 7 3.77 3.51 -5.64
CA PHE A 7 2.85 4.19 -6.55
C PHE A 7 2.65 5.66 -6.21
N ASN A 8 2.16 6.39 -7.18
CA ASN A 8 1.77 7.79 -7.05
C ASN A 8 0.28 7.92 -7.24
N LEU A 9 -0.33 8.86 -6.53
CA LEU A 9 -1.71 9.25 -6.79
C LEU A 9 -1.78 10.01 -8.12
N LYS A 10 -2.95 9.98 -8.77
CA LYS A 10 -3.18 10.77 -9.97
C LYS A 10 -2.99 12.25 -9.66
N PRO A 11 -2.47 13.05 -10.61
CA PRO A 11 -2.36 14.50 -10.43
C PRO A 11 -3.71 15.10 -10.01
N GLY A 12 -3.70 15.93 -8.98
CA GLY A 12 -4.90 16.55 -8.44
C GLY A 12 -5.69 15.70 -7.45
N ALA A 13 -5.29 14.44 -7.19
CA ALA A 13 -5.94 13.60 -6.19
C ALA A 13 -5.62 14.12 -4.79
N ASP A 14 -6.62 14.02 -3.90
CA ASP A 14 -6.48 14.40 -2.49
C ASP A 14 -5.87 13.26 -1.68
N ALA A 15 -4.63 13.46 -1.21
CA ALA A 15 -3.92 12.45 -0.42
C ALA A 15 -4.65 12.13 0.89
N ALA A 16 -5.26 13.13 1.53
CA ALA A 16 -6.00 12.91 2.77
C ALA A 16 -7.23 12.04 2.54
N ALA A 17 -7.95 12.24 1.44
CA ALA A 17 -9.09 11.43 1.07
C ALA A 17 -8.66 9.98 0.77
N TYR A 18 -7.54 9.80 0.07
CA TYR A 18 -7.00 8.46 -0.19
C TYR A 18 -6.64 7.75 1.12
N GLU A 19 -5.96 8.44 2.03
CA GLU A 19 -5.56 7.87 3.32
C GLU A 19 -6.77 7.47 4.17
N ALA A 20 -7.82 8.28 4.17
CA ALA A 20 -9.05 7.95 4.87
C ALA A 20 -9.70 6.70 4.30
N TRP A 21 -9.81 6.61 2.97
CA TRP A 21 -10.36 5.43 2.30
C TRP A 21 -9.51 4.19 2.59
N ALA A 22 -8.18 4.31 2.53
CA ALA A 22 -7.28 3.19 2.80
C ALA A 22 -7.45 2.67 4.22
N ARG A 23 -7.55 3.57 5.19
CA ARG A 23 -7.71 3.21 6.60
C ARG A 23 -9.05 2.55 6.88
N GLU A 24 -10.13 3.05 6.27
CA GLU A 24 -11.49 2.60 6.54
C GLU A 24 -11.89 1.38 5.74
N THR A 25 -11.37 1.22 4.52
CA THR A 25 -11.86 0.22 3.55
C THR A 25 -10.77 -0.70 3.05
N ASP A 26 -9.68 -0.16 2.50
CA ASP A 26 -8.67 -0.95 1.80
C ASP A 26 -7.87 -1.83 2.76
N ILE A 27 -7.28 -1.23 3.79
CA ILE A 27 -6.45 -1.97 4.74
C ILE A 27 -7.24 -3.07 5.46
N PRO A 28 -8.42 -2.80 6.05
CA PRO A 28 -9.22 -3.86 6.67
C PRO A 28 -9.67 -4.93 5.68
N GLY A 29 -10.06 -4.53 4.47
CA GLY A 29 -10.54 -5.46 3.46
C GLY A 29 -9.46 -6.43 3.00
N VAL A 30 -8.27 -5.94 2.69
CA VAL A 30 -7.16 -6.77 2.26
C VAL A 30 -6.67 -7.66 3.41
N ASN A 31 -6.58 -7.14 4.63
CA ASN A 31 -6.18 -7.94 5.79
C ASN A 31 -7.19 -9.04 6.15
N ALA A 32 -8.42 -8.94 5.68
CA ALA A 32 -9.43 -9.98 5.88
C ALA A 32 -9.31 -11.16 4.91
N LEU A 33 -8.52 -11.02 3.84
CA LEU A 33 -8.31 -12.11 2.88
C LEU A 33 -7.50 -13.23 3.51
N LYS A 34 -7.93 -14.48 3.27
CA LYS A 34 -7.27 -15.66 3.85
C LYS A 34 -5.83 -15.84 3.40
N SER A 35 -5.51 -15.41 2.19
CA SER A 35 -4.17 -15.53 1.62
C SER A 35 -3.20 -14.45 2.11
N VAL A 36 -3.68 -13.46 2.85
CA VAL A 36 -2.88 -12.33 3.32
C VAL A 36 -2.56 -12.48 4.79
N HIS A 37 -1.27 -12.47 5.14
CA HIS A 37 -0.81 -12.41 6.52
C HIS A 37 -0.93 -10.99 7.07
N LYS A 38 -0.48 -10.01 6.28
CA LYS A 38 -0.48 -8.62 6.70
C LYS A 38 -0.38 -7.70 5.49
N PHE A 39 -1.17 -6.65 5.50
CA PHE A 39 -1.11 -5.58 4.51
C PHE A 39 -0.97 -4.24 5.22
N THR A 40 0.02 -3.45 4.81
CA THR A 40 0.25 -2.12 5.36
C THR A 40 0.47 -1.13 4.23
N THR A 41 0.06 0.12 4.47
CA THR A 41 0.26 1.24 3.55
C THR A 41 1.07 2.31 4.26
N HIS A 42 2.09 2.84 3.58
CA HIS A 42 2.99 3.83 4.13
C HIS A 42 3.03 5.05 3.22
N ARG A 43 2.99 6.24 3.82
CA ARG A 43 3.17 7.48 3.08
C ARG A 43 4.64 7.84 3.05
N ALA A 44 5.16 8.15 1.87
CA ALA A 44 6.53 8.63 1.72
C ALA A 44 6.60 10.10 2.14
N THR A 45 7.44 10.43 3.12
CA THR A 45 7.58 11.80 3.64
C THR A 45 8.90 12.44 3.26
N GLY A 46 9.89 11.66 2.84
CA GLY A 46 11.20 12.17 2.47
C GLY A 46 12.16 11.06 2.10
N LEU A 47 13.32 11.44 1.63
CA LEU A 47 14.44 10.53 1.37
C LEU A 47 15.48 10.69 2.47
N PHE A 48 15.96 9.58 2.98
CA PHE A 48 16.99 9.59 4.01
C PHE A 48 18.26 10.25 3.49
N GLY A 49 18.74 11.27 4.21
CA GLY A 49 19.97 11.97 3.85
C GLY A 49 19.86 12.91 2.65
N SER A 50 18.63 13.25 2.22
CA SER A 50 18.41 14.12 1.06
C SER A 50 17.22 15.03 1.29
N ASP A 51 17.26 16.24 0.72
CA ASP A 51 16.11 17.16 0.68
C ASP A 51 15.25 16.95 -0.58
N ALA A 52 15.64 16.03 -1.45
CA ALA A 52 14.89 15.75 -2.67
C ALA A 52 13.55 15.12 -2.34
N LYS A 53 12.55 15.38 -3.19
CA LYS A 53 11.23 14.80 -3.06
C LYS A 53 11.30 13.31 -3.37
N PRO A 54 10.64 12.43 -2.57
CA PRO A 54 10.56 11.01 -2.91
C PRO A 54 9.91 10.81 -4.27
N PRO A 55 10.36 9.80 -5.06
CA PRO A 55 9.78 9.54 -6.38
C PRO A 55 8.38 8.92 -6.33
N TYR A 56 7.94 8.43 -5.15
CA TYR A 56 6.64 7.80 -4.95
C TYR A 56 5.92 8.41 -3.77
N ASP A 57 4.59 8.49 -3.86
CA ASP A 57 3.75 9.01 -2.78
C ASP A 57 3.51 7.97 -1.69
N PHE A 58 3.30 6.71 -2.10
CA PHE A 58 2.92 5.64 -1.19
C PHE A 58 3.68 4.35 -1.49
N ILE A 59 3.83 3.56 -0.43
CA ILE A 59 4.45 2.23 -0.46
C ILE A 59 3.49 1.28 0.24
N GLU A 60 3.09 0.21 -0.45
CA GLU A 60 2.31 -0.87 0.14
C GLU A 60 3.16 -2.10 0.33
N VAL A 61 3.03 -2.74 1.48
CA VAL A 61 3.72 -4.00 1.78
C VAL A 61 2.66 -5.05 2.08
N ILE A 62 2.67 -6.14 1.32
CA ILE A 62 1.69 -7.22 1.44
C ILE A 62 2.45 -8.52 1.70
N ASP A 63 2.26 -9.09 2.88
CA ASP A 63 2.79 -10.42 3.20
C ASP A 63 1.70 -11.44 2.92
N ILE A 64 1.97 -12.39 2.02
CA ILE A 64 1.00 -13.39 1.57
C ILE A 64 1.54 -14.81 1.81
N HIS A 65 0.61 -15.80 1.90
CA HIS A 65 0.97 -17.21 2.03
C HIS A 65 1.60 -17.74 0.74
N GLY A 66 0.99 -17.41 -0.40
CA GLY A 66 1.47 -17.81 -1.71
C GLY A 66 0.77 -17.03 -2.80
N MET A 67 1.42 -16.92 -3.98
CA MET A 67 0.91 -16.10 -5.08
C MET A 67 -0.40 -16.67 -5.64
N ASP A 68 -0.50 -17.99 -5.78
CA ASP A 68 -1.69 -18.61 -6.37
C ASP A 68 -2.95 -18.33 -5.54
N ASP A 69 -2.85 -18.46 -4.23
CA ASP A 69 -3.97 -18.18 -3.33
C ASP A 69 -4.33 -16.70 -3.33
N PHE A 70 -3.32 -15.84 -3.37
CA PHE A 70 -3.54 -14.39 -3.40
C PHE A 70 -4.23 -13.96 -4.68
N VAL A 71 -3.79 -14.47 -5.84
CA VAL A 71 -4.42 -14.15 -7.13
C VAL A 71 -5.87 -14.64 -7.16
N ALA A 72 -6.18 -15.77 -6.55
CA ALA A 72 -7.54 -16.27 -6.46
C ALA A 72 -8.44 -15.41 -5.56
N ASP A 73 -7.88 -14.75 -4.54
CA ASP A 73 -8.62 -13.92 -3.59
C ASP A 73 -8.92 -12.49 -4.09
N VAL A 74 -8.14 -11.99 -5.04
CA VAL A 74 -8.29 -10.61 -5.51
C VAL A 74 -9.04 -10.49 -6.83
#